data_d8adcaf178fb32f8f29519d5cf9e5da9
#
_entry.id   d8adcaf178fb32f8f29519d5cf9e5da9
#
_cell.length_a   1.000
_cell.length_b   1.000
_cell.length_c   1.000
_cell.angle_alpha   90.00
_cell.angle_beta   90.00
_cell.angle_gamma   90.00
#
_symmetry.space_group_name_H-M   'P 1'
#
loop_
_entity.id
_entity.type
_entity.pdbx_description
1 polymer ?
#
loop_
_entity_poly.entity_id
_entity_poly.type
_entity_poly.pdbx_seq_one_letter_code
_entity_poly.pdbx_strand_id
1 'polypeptide(L)'
;MTGAGPPPGWPREVPPPQADGWQTKAVGWLLDHCPAEYRSYPVVRRQPVVLAWLAEVQVEAQLEGARHAYARARRDLGPSLGPEVVAQTLAALEAEGARLLALRRAVRLVAEALGPP
;
A
#
# COMPACT_ATOMS: atom_id res chain seq x y z
N MET A 1 28.20 6.68 12.86
CA MET A 1 27.66 6.40 12.56
C MET A 1 26.93 5.99 12.28
N THR A 2 26.71 5.94 12.19
CA THR A 2 26.17 5.57 11.81
C THR A 2 25.35 5.27 11.22
N GLY A 3 25.36 5.34 10.73
CA GLY A 3 24.54 5.16 9.56
C GLY A 3 23.51 4.10 9.69
N ALA A 4 22.57 4.38 10.43
CA ALA A 4 21.45 3.48 10.50
C ALA A 4 20.85 3.33 9.13
N GLY A 5 20.49 2.12 8.74
CA GLY A 5 19.71 1.88 7.55
C GLY A 5 18.30 2.43 7.70
N PRO A 6 17.45 2.19 6.72
CA PRO A 6 16.06 2.63 6.81
C PRO A 6 15.34 1.92 7.95
N PRO A 7 14.22 2.48 8.44
CA PRO A 7 13.43 1.81 9.46
C PRO A 7 12.95 0.43 9.00
N PRO A 8 12.78 -0.53 9.93
CA PRO A 8 12.20 -1.82 9.56
C PRO A 8 10.84 -1.65 8.90
N GLY A 9 10.67 -2.27 7.74
CA GLY A 9 9.44 -2.14 6.94
C GLY A 9 9.50 -1.08 5.85
N TRP A 10 10.60 -0.32 5.77
CA TRP A 10 10.81 0.64 4.70
C TRP A 10 10.83 -0.08 3.35
N PRO A 11 10.19 0.48 2.30
CA PRO A 11 10.15 -0.20 1.00
C PRO A 11 11.53 -0.25 0.36
N ARG A 12 11.85 -1.40 -0.24
CA ARG A 12 13.15 -1.60 -0.90
C ARG A 12 13.36 -0.67 -2.09
N GLU A 13 12.28 -0.31 -2.74
CA GLU A 13 12.30 0.50 -3.96
C GLU A 13 12.61 1.96 -3.71
N VAL A 14 12.59 2.38 -2.45
CA VAL A 14 12.81 3.78 -2.08
C VAL A 14 14.12 3.87 -1.31
N PRO A 15 15.05 4.75 -1.72
CA PRO A 15 16.27 4.96 -0.94
C PRO A 15 15.93 5.38 0.49
N PRO A 16 16.82 5.13 1.45
CA PRO A 16 16.57 5.54 2.85
C PRO A 16 16.31 7.03 2.96
N PRO A 17 15.54 7.46 3.96
CA PRO A 17 15.37 8.90 4.22
C PRO A 17 16.74 9.56 4.35
N GLN A 18 16.88 10.77 3.85
CA GLN A 18 18.13 11.56 3.83
C GLN A 18 19.10 11.17 2.72
N ALA A 19 18.90 10.08 2.00
CA ALA A 19 19.70 9.77 0.82
C ALA A 19 19.34 10.74 -0.31
N ASP A 20 20.31 11.04 -1.17
CA ASP A 20 20.08 11.96 -2.28
C ASP A 20 18.95 11.45 -3.17
N GLY A 21 17.97 12.33 -3.44
CA GLY A 21 16.88 12.02 -4.35
C GLY A 21 15.83 11.09 -3.80
N TRP A 22 15.86 10.78 -2.50
CA TRP A 22 14.93 9.82 -1.93
C TRP A 22 13.47 10.29 -2.04
N GLN A 23 13.19 11.59 -1.90
CA GLN A 23 11.81 12.10 -1.99
C GLN A 23 11.21 11.87 -3.37
N THR A 24 11.98 12.09 -4.43
CA THR A 24 11.51 11.85 -5.80
C THR A 24 11.15 10.39 -6.00
N LYS A 25 11.99 9.49 -5.50
CA LYS A 25 11.72 8.06 -5.58
C LYS A 25 10.50 7.67 -4.73
N ALA A 26 10.39 8.27 -3.55
CA ALA A 26 9.24 8.03 -2.66
C ALA A 26 7.94 8.45 -3.34
N VAL A 27 7.90 9.62 -3.98
CA VAL A 27 6.70 10.10 -4.68
C VAL A 27 6.33 9.13 -5.81
N GLY A 28 7.29 8.71 -6.62
CA GLY A 28 7.02 7.74 -7.68
C GLY A 28 6.48 6.42 -7.15
N TRP A 29 7.08 5.92 -6.07
CA TRP A 29 6.64 4.69 -5.42
C TRP A 29 5.21 4.80 -4.89
N LEU A 30 4.88 5.92 -4.23
CA LEU A 30 3.53 6.16 -3.73
C LEU A 30 2.51 6.20 -4.87
N LEU A 31 2.84 6.88 -5.97
CA LEU A 31 1.97 6.96 -7.13
C LEU A 31 1.72 5.57 -7.74
N ASP A 32 2.74 4.70 -7.73
CA ASP A 32 2.60 3.34 -8.25
C ASP A 32 1.60 2.51 -7.44
N HIS A 33 1.36 2.87 -6.19
CA HIS A 33 0.40 2.18 -5.31
C HIS A 33 -0.95 2.89 -5.23
N CYS A 34 -1.17 3.91 -6.04
CA CYS A 34 -2.42 4.65 -6.11
C CYS A 34 -3.06 4.47 -7.49
N PRO A 35 -4.35 4.79 -7.62
CA PRO A 35 -4.97 4.77 -8.94
C PRO A 35 -4.21 5.65 -9.94
N ALA A 36 -4.14 5.19 -11.18
CA ALA A 36 -3.40 5.90 -12.24
C ALA A 36 -3.87 7.34 -12.41
N GLU A 37 -5.15 7.59 -12.17
CA GLU A 37 -5.75 8.92 -12.27
C GLU A 37 -5.11 9.95 -11.35
N TYR A 38 -4.52 9.52 -10.25
CA TYR A 38 -3.88 10.44 -9.30
C TYR A 38 -2.75 11.25 -9.93
N ARG A 39 -2.11 10.67 -10.95
CA ARG A 39 -1.03 11.37 -11.68
C ARG A 39 -1.52 12.61 -12.42
N SER A 40 -2.82 12.70 -12.70
CA SER A 40 -3.41 13.84 -13.41
C SER A 40 -3.89 14.95 -12.47
N TYR A 41 -3.85 14.75 -11.15
CA TYR A 41 -4.31 15.76 -10.20
C TYR A 41 -3.14 16.62 -9.75
N PRO A 42 -3.14 17.93 -10.10
CA PRO A 42 -2.00 18.80 -9.77
C PRO A 42 -1.65 18.84 -8.29
N VAL A 43 -2.65 18.86 -7.40
CA VAL A 43 -2.39 18.93 -5.95
C VAL A 43 -1.66 17.67 -5.47
N VAL A 44 -1.99 16.52 -6.01
CA VAL A 44 -1.34 15.24 -5.63
C VAL A 44 0.11 15.26 -6.08
N ARG A 45 0.36 15.77 -7.30
CA ARG A 45 1.71 15.81 -7.86
C ARG A 45 2.61 16.83 -7.17
N ARG A 46 2.03 17.94 -6.72
CA ARG A 46 2.79 19.06 -6.14
C ARG A 46 2.98 18.95 -4.64
N GLN A 47 2.14 18.20 -3.96
CA GLN A 47 2.14 18.12 -2.50
C GLN A 47 2.36 16.67 -2.07
N PRO A 48 3.63 16.27 -1.84
CA PRO A 48 3.92 14.89 -1.44
C PRO A 48 3.18 14.45 -0.16
N VAL A 49 2.92 15.38 0.75
CA VAL A 49 2.17 15.07 1.98
C VAL A 49 0.73 14.67 1.65
N VAL A 50 0.10 15.35 0.68
CA VAL A 50 -1.25 15.00 0.22
C VAL A 50 -1.25 13.63 -0.43
N LEU A 51 -0.27 13.36 -1.29
CA LEU A 51 -0.14 12.06 -1.94
C LEU A 51 0.03 10.95 -0.90
N ALA A 52 0.91 11.15 0.07
CA ALA A 52 1.14 10.16 1.12
C ALA A 52 -0.12 9.89 1.93
N TRP A 53 -0.86 10.94 2.27
CA TRP A 53 -2.13 10.83 2.98
C TRP A 53 -3.14 10.00 2.17
N LEU A 54 -3.27 10.30 0.88
CA LEU A 54 -4.17 9.56 -0.01
C LEU A 54 -3.74 8.11 -0.18
N ALA A 55 -2.42 7.86 -0.23
CA ALA A 55 -1.91 6.48 -0.32
C ALA A 55 -2.29 5.67 0.93
N GLU A 56 -2.25 6.28 2.11
CA GLU A 56 -2.71 5.63 3.33
C GLU A 56 -4.20 5.30 3.25
N VAL A 57 -5.01 6.25 2.78
CA VAL A 57 -6.45 6.02 2.60
C VAL A 57 -6.69 4.86 1.64
N GLN A 58 -5.94 4.81 0.53
CA GLN A 58 -6.06 3.76 -0.47
C GLN A 58 -5.74 2.38 0.10
N VAL A 59 -4.63 2.24 0.80
CA VAL A 59 -4.25 0.92 1.34
C VAL A 59 -5.23 0.46 2.41
N GLU A 60 -5.76 1.36 3.23
CA GLU A 60 -6.78 1.01 4.21
C GLU A 60 -8.08 0.54 3.52
N ALA A 61 -8.46 1.20 2.43
CA ALA A 61 -9.64 0.80 1.66
C ALA A 61 -9.45 -0.59 1.04
N GLN A 62 -8.25 -0.88 0.52
CA GLN A 62 -7.95 -2.19 -0.03
C GLN A 62 -7.97 -3.28 1.04
N LEU A 63 -7.44 -3.00 2.22
CA LEU A 63 -7.48 -3.94 3.35
C LEU A 63 -8.93 -4.24 3.75
N GLU A 64 -9.75 -3.21 3.85
CA GLU A 64 -11.15 -3.39 4.20
C GLU A 64 -11.87 -4.21 3.13
N GLY A 65 -11.59 -3.93 1.86
CA GLY A 65 -12.15 -4.69 0.74
C GLY A 65 -11.75 -6.16 0.78
N ALA A 66 -10.49 -6.44 1.07
CA ALA A 66 -10.01 -7.82 1.17
C ALA A 66 -10.68 -8.58 2.33
N ARG A 67 -10.83 -7.93 3.48
CA ARG A 67 -11.53 -8.51 4.63
C ARG A 67 -12.99 -8.81 4.31
N HIS A 68 -13.63 -7.86 3.66
CA HIS A 68 -15.03 -8.00 3.25
C HIS A 68 -15.20 -9.16 2.27
N ALA A 69 -14.31 -9.25 1.28
CA ALA A 69 -14.34 -10.35 0.31
C ALA A 69 -14.12 -11.69 0.99
N TYR A 70 -13.17 -11.76 1.93
CA TYR A 70 -12.90 -13.00 2.67
C TYR A 70 -14.13 -13.46 3.43
N ALA A 71 -14.81 -12.54 4.10
CA ALA A 71 -15.99 -12.86 4.90
C ALA A 71 -17.16 -13.36 4.04
N ARG A 72 -17.23 -12.93 2.78
CA ARG A 72 -18.36 -13.22 1.91
C ARG A 72 -18.10 -14.32 0.87
N ALA A 73 -16.85 -14.72 0.69
CA ALA A 73 -16.47 -15.59 -0.43
C ALA A 73 -17.27 -16.90 -0.45
N ARG A 74 -17.41 -17.58 0.69
CA ARG A 74 -18.13 -18.84 0.74
C ARG A 74 -19.60 -18.69 0.37
N ARG A 75 -20.23 -17.64 0.87
CA ARG A 75 -21.64 -17.39 0.63
C ARG A 75 -21.90 -16.98 -0.82
N ASP A 76 -21.06 -16.09 -1.34
CA ASP A 76 -21.31 -15.48 -2.65
C ASP A 76 -20.81 -16.35 -3.81
N LEU A 77 -19.71 -17.09 -3.63
CA LEU A 77 -19.11 -17.90 -4.67
C LEU A 77 -19.47 -19.38 -4.57
N GLY A 78 -19.74 -19.87 -3.36
CA GLY A 78 -19.98 -21.28 -3.12
C GLY A 78 -21.09 -21.89 -3.97
N PRO A 79 -22.25 -21.23 -4.14
CA PRO A 79 -23.32 -21.78 -4.96
C PRO A 79 -22.96 -21.97 -6.43
N SER A 80 -22.06 -21.15 -6.97
CA SER A 80 -21.69 -21.19 -8.40
C SER A 80 -20.40 -21.95 -8.67
N LEU A 81 -19.51 -22.03 -7.70
CA LEU A 81 -18.17 -22.59 -7.86
C LEU A 81 -17.96 -23.66 -6.81
N GLY A 82 -17.14 -24.68 -7.14
CA GLY A 82 -16.87 -25.77 -6.23
C GLY A 82 -16.09 -25.33 -4.99
N PRO A 83 -16.07 -26.20 -3.96
CA PRO A 83 -15.36 -25.86 -2.70
C PRO A 83 -13.87 -25.65 -2.90
N GLU A 84 -13.27 -26.28 -3.88
CA GLU A 84 -11.84 -26.12 -4.16
C GLU A 84 -11.51 -24.71 -4.65
N VAL A 85 -12.34 -24.17 -5.56
CA VAL A 85 -12.15 -22.78 -6.04
C VAL A 85 -12.34 -21.80 -4.91
N VAL A 86 -13.34 -22.00 -4.07
CA VAL A 86 -13.59 -21.16 -2.89
C VAL A 86 -12.37 -21.19 -1.96
N ALA A 87 -11.82 -22.38 -1.69
CA ALA A 87 -10.64 -22.53 -0.83
C ALA A 87 -9.44 -21.80 -1.41
N GLN A 88 -9.22 -21.90 -2.73
CA GLN A 88 -8.14 -21.19 -3.40
C GLN A 88 -8.33 -19.69 -3.34
N THR A 89 -9.57 -19.22 -3.47
CA THR A 89 -9.90 -17.79 -3.35
C THR A 89 -9.60 -17.28 -1.96
N LEU A 90 -9.97 -18.03 -0.93
CA LEU A 90 -9.69 -17.64 0.45
C LEU A 90 -8.18 -17.58 0.71
N ALA A 91 -7.42 -18.55 0.19
CA ALA A 91 -5.96 -18.54 0.32
C ALA A 91 -5.35 -17.32 -0.38
N ALA A 92 -5.86 -16.97 -1.56
CA ALA A 92 -5.39 -15.78 -2.28
C ALA A 92 -5.69 -14.51 -1.49
N LEU A 93 -6.87 -14.43 -0.86
CA LEU A 93 -7.24 -13.26 -0.04
C LEU A 93 -6.40 -13.17 1.23
N GLU A 94 -6.02 -14.30 1.83
CA GLU A 94 -5.09 -14.28 2.96
C GLU A 94 -3.72 -13.74 2.55
N ALA A 95 -3.20 -14.19 1.41
CA ALA A 95 -1.94 -13.68 0.88
C ALA A 95 -2.02 -12.19 0.56
N GLU A 96 -3.14 -11.77 -0.02
CA GLU A 96 -3.38 -10.36 -0.33
C GLU A 96 -3.43 -9.52 0.95
N GLY A 97 -4.09 -10.01 1.98
CA GLY A 97 -4.15 -9.32 3.27
C GLY A 97 -2.77 -9.11 3.88
N ALA A 98 -1.92 -10.14 3.83
CA ALA A 98 -0.55 -10.03 4.34
C ALA A 98 0.26 -9.01 3.54
N ARG A 99 0.11 -9.02 2.20
CA ARG A 99 0.78 -8.06 1.32
C ARG A 99 0.35 -6.63 1.65
N LEU A 100 -0.95 -6.43 1.84
CA LEU A 100 -1.50 -5.10 2.12
C LEU A 100 -1.10 -4.58 3.49
N LEU A 101 -0.97 -5.47 4.49
CA LEU A 101 -0.48 -5.06 5.82
C LEU A 101 0.96 -4.56 5.74
N ALA A 102 1.81 -5.27 4.98
CA ALA A 102 3.18 -4.84 4.77
C ALA A 102 3.25 -3.52 4.00
N LEU A 103 2.40 -3.36 2.98
CA LEU A 103 2.32 -2.13 2.21
C LEU A 103 1.86 -0.97 3.10
N ARG A 104 0.85 -1.18 3.95
CA ARG A 104 0.37 -0.14 4.87
C ARG A 104 1.50 0.37 5.76
N ARG A 105 2.30 -0.56 6.29
CA ARG A 105 3.44 -0.19 7.12
C ARG A 105 4.44 0.65 6.34
N ALA A 106 4.78 0.22 5.12
CA ALA A 106 5.71 0.93 4.26
C ALA A 106 5.20 2.34 3.91
N VAL A 107 3.92 2.46 3.55
CA VAL A 107 3.30 3.75 3.22
C VAL A 107 3.35 4.69 4.43
N ARG A 108 3.04 4.19 5.61
CA ARG A 108 3.08 5.01 6.84
C ARG A 108 4.48 5.51 7.14
N LEU A 109 5.49 4.67 6.97
CA LEU A 109 6.88 5.08 7.19
C LEU A 109 7.31 6.15 6.20
N VAL A 110 6.96 5.98 4.93
CA VAL A 110 7.27 6.97 3.91
C VAL A 110 6.53 8.29 4.18
N ALA A 111 5.24 8.20 4.58
CA ALA A 111 4.44 9.38 4.91
C ALA A 111 5.06 10.16 6.07
N GLU A 112 5.50 9.46 7.11
CA GLU A 112 6.17 10.10 8.26
C GLU A 112 7.45 10.81 7.82
N ALA A 113 8.23 10.18 6.96
CA ALA A 113 9.49 10.77 6.48
C ALA A 113 9.25 11.98 5.57
N LEU A 114 8.17 11.98 4.78
CA LEU A 114 7.81 13.11 3.90
C LEU A 114 7.10 14.22 4.62
N GLY A 115 6.52 13.93 5.78
CA GLY A 115 5.77 14.91 6.53
C GLY A 115 6.62 16.02 7.08
N PRO A 116 5.99 17.07 7.63
CA PRO A 116 6.74 18.15 8.26
C PRO A 116 7.51 17.63 9.47
N PRO A 117 8.64 18.26 9.77
CA PRO A 117 9.45 17.88 10.92
C PRO A 117 8.69 17.98 12.22
#